data_b4ea8762033c10a567595b72f564953a
#
_entry.id   b4ea8762033c10a567595b72f564953a
#
_cell.length_a   1.000
_cell.length_b   1.000
_cell.length_c   1.000
_cell.angle_alpha   90.00
_cell.angle_beta   90.00
_cell.angle_gamma   90.00
#
_symmetry.space_group_name_H-M   'P 1'
#
loop_
_entity.id
_entity.type
_entity.pdbx_description
1 polymer ?
#
loop_
_entity_poly.entity_id
_entity_poly.type
_entity_poly.pdbx_seq_one_letter_code
_entity_poly.pdbx_strand_id
1 'polypeptide(L)'
;MRLDTFSLIKMVVSTVTDKLFEMVSKVFSLPLQKAATPKNLVLRHLFSTSSYTLLDAALRRNSRKFTLLIVLLAFFTNLVAQTQNTDNLYKKPLVDVLKDIQTRFKIQIKYSDPQVKDKWVNYADWRFRADVDETLANVLAPLDMKVNKEKPGVYKLKEYEYYRWEVEDGWAYLDNLATKYHDKASWEKRKAAIKPELYKALMLSPLPAKVTSKPIITAKRIFDGYSVENIALEILPGVWINGSLYKPLNVKGKIPLVLSPDGHWEKQRYRPDCQIRCATIARMGAMAFSYDLFAWGESMLQFKYEDHRRSLAQTVQTLGGIRILDYFSALKETDTSRVGISGGSGAGSHSILMTAIDDRIKLSAPVVAMSSYFYGGCPCESGMPIHQCGGGTDNVELAAMAAPRPQLLVSDGGDWTAHTPEHDFPYLQKMYGFYGLANKVENVHLPEEKHDFGINKRIALYDFLIKNFKLNGNAVKNKSGKYDESKVTIERESAMYVFGEKGERLPKNAVMGFENLEKLFPSMSKKL
;
A
#
# COMPACT_ATOMS: atom_id res chain seq x y z
N MET A 1 20.08 7.17 -28.97
CA MET A 1 19.24 8.06 -28.19
C MET A 1 18.09 8.53 -29.08
N ARG A 2 16.95 7.84 -29.06
CA ARG A 2 15.75 8.25 -29.81
C ARG A 2 14.83 8.94 -28.81
N LEU A 3 14.66 10.25 -28.97
CA LEU A 3 13.60 10.99 -28.27
C LEU A 3 12.26 10.44 -28.73
N ASP A 4 11.35 10.17 -27.79
CA ASP A 4 10.01 9.73 -28.16
C ASP A 4 9.24 10.86 -28.87
N THR A 5 8.30 10.48 -29.69
CA THR A 5 7.53 11.42 -30.55
C THR A 5 6.78 12.47 -29.68
N PHE A 6 6.45 12.14 -28.44
CA PHE A 6 5.71 13.01 -27.54
C PHE A 6 6.60 14.13 -26.94
N SER A 7 7.85 13.81 -26.61
CA SER A 7 8.85 14.78 -26.16
C SER A 7 9.26 15.73 -27.27
N LEU A 8 9.34 15.24 -28.49
CA LEU A 8 9.61 16.07 -29.68
C LEU A 8 8.45 17.03 -29.97
N ILE A 9 7.22 16.57 -29.85
CA ILE A 9 6.00 17.39 -30.02
C ILE A 9 5.91 18.47 -28.93
N LYS A 10 6.16 18.14 -27.66
CA LYS A 10 6.20 19.13 -26.56
C LYS A 10 7.26 20.20 -26.78
N MET A 11 8.45 19.82 -27.23
CA MET A 11 9.54 20.75 -27.51
C MET A 11 9.23 21.67 -28.68
N VAL A 12 8.62 21.15 -29.75
CA VAL A 12 8.21 21.94 -30.92
C VAL A 12 7.06 22.90 -30.57
N VAL A 13 6.05 22.44 -29.81
CA VAL A 13 4.93 23.28 -29.38
C VAL A 13 5.41 24.41 -28.44
N SER A 14 6.28 24.12 -27.46
CA SER A 14 6.87 25.13 -26.59
C SER A 14 7.66 26.17 -27.39
N THR A 15 8.53 25.74 -28.30
CA THR A 15 9.35 26.64 -29.12
C THR A 15 8.50 27.51 -30.09
N VAL A 16 7.39 27.00 -30.58
CA VAL A 16 6.47 27.73 -31.46
C VAL A 16 5.63 28.72 -30.67
N THR A 17 5.13 28.36 -29.50
CA THR A 17 4.37 29.27 -28.62
C THR A 17 5.24 30.39 -28.10
N ASP A 18 6.48 30.15 -27.71
CA ASP A 18 7.41 31.16 -27.21
C ASP A 18 7.79 32.16 -28.30
N LYS A 19 8.03 31.69 -29.53
CA LYS A 19 8.30 32.55 -30.67
C LYS A 19 7.06 33.36 -31.12
N LEU A 20 5.87 32.78 -31.01
CA LEU A 20 4.62 33.49 -31.29
C LEU A 20 4.37 34.56 -30.25
N PHE A 21 4.63 34.31 -28.97
CA PHE A 21 4.50 35.26 -27.89
C PHE A 21 5.52 36.42 -28.01
N GLU A 22 6.76 36.09 -28.39
CA GLU A 22 7.79 37.10 -28.65
C GLU A 22 7.47 37.98 -29.88
N MET A 23 6.86 37.41 -30.92
CA MET A 23 6.42 38.14 -32.11
C MET A 23 5.20 39.00 -31.83
N VAL A 24 4.24 38.56 -31.04
CA VAL A 24 3.07 39.30 -30.59
C VAL A 24 3.48 40.41 -29.64
N SER A 25 4.39 40.19 -28.72
CA SER A 25 4.90 41.21 -27.79
C SER A 25 5.68 42.33 -28.48
N LYS A 26 6.41 42.03 -29.57
CA LYS A 26 7.10 43.01 -30.40
C LYS A 26 6.16 43.87 -31.26
N VAL A 27 4.95 43.36 -31.54
CA VAL A 27 3.91 44.10 -32.29
C VAL A 27 3.09 45.02 -31.36
N PHE A 28 3.01 44.70 -30.06
CA PHE A 28 2.19 45.39 -29.07
C PHE A 28 2.98 46.07 -27.95
N SER A 29 4.18 46.57 -28.24
CA SER A 29 4.92 47.40 -27.29
C SER A 29 4.31 48.80 -27.16
N LEU A 30 3.23 48.91 -26.37
CA LEU A 30 2.68 50.15 -25.84
C LEU A 30 2.45 50.01 -24.33
N PRO A 31 2.69 51.07 -23.53
CA PRO A 31 2.71 50.99 -22.08
C PRO A 31 1.32 50.86 -21.49
N LEU A 32 1.06 49.76 -20.75
CA LEU A 32 -0.16 49.55 -19.98
C LEU A 32 0.02 50.05 -18.55
N GLN A 33 -0.58 51.20 -18.26
CA GLN A 33 -0.95 51.59 -16.89
C GLN A 33 -2.25 50.89 -16.49
N LYS A 34 -2.18 50.27 -15.31
CA LYS A 34 -3.21 49.79 -14.38
C LYS A 34 -4.68 49.95 -14.77
N ALA A 35 -5.43 48.83 -14.85
CA ALA A 35 -6.64 48.56 -14.06
C ALA A 35 -7.38 47.28 -14.49
N ALA A 36 -7.69 46.45 -13.50
CA ALA A 36 -8.87 45.62 -13.22
C ALA A 36 -9.59 44.78 -14.30
N THR A 37 -9.57 43.45 -14.07
CA THR A 37 -10.48 42.36 -14.44
C THR A 37 -10.78 42.05 -15.90
N PRO A 38 -10.54 40.79 -16.31
CA PRO A 38 -10.62 40.40 -17.71
C PRO A 38 -11.87 39.55 -17.97
N LYS A 39 -12.78 40.04 -18.79
CA LYS A 39 -13.62 39.13 -19.59
C LYS A 39 -14.32 39.75 -20.82
N ASN A 40 -14.26 41.05 -21.03
CA ASN A 40 -15.04 41.64 -22.13
C ASN A 40 -14.34 42.74 -22.98
N LEU A 41 -13.00 42.78 -23.00
CA LEU A 41 -12.30 43.91 -23.65
C LEU A 41 -11.51 43.54 -24.93
N VAL A 42 -11.40 42.29 -25.32
CA VAL A 42 -10.53 41.87 -26.44
C VAL A 42 -11.20 42.05 -27.82
N LEU A 43 -12.50 42.19 -27.90
CA LEU A 43 -13.21 42.23 -29.20
C LEU A 43 -13.54 43.64 -29.74
N ARG A 44 -13.34 44.69 -28.96
CA ARG A 44 -13.69 46.05 -29.41
C ARG A 44 -12.50 46.91 -29.93
N HIS A 45 -11.27 46.48 -29.76
CA HIS A 45 -10.08 47.21 -30.25
C HIS A 45 -9.47 46.66 -31.54
N LEU A 46 -10.06 45.66 -32.16
CA LEU A 46 -9.59 45.09 -33.43
C LEU A 46 -10.11 45.79 -34.69
N PHE A 47 -10.86 46.87 -34.53
CA PHE A 47 -11.46 47.60 -35.68
C PHE A 47 -11.14 49.09 -35.70
N SER A 48 -9.85 49.47 -35.63
CA SER A 48 -9.43 50.82 -36.03
C SER A 48 -8.73 50.76 -37.40
N THR A 49 -9.10 51.66 -38.28
CA THR A 49 -8.68 51.75 -39.68
C THR A 49 -7.16 51.82 -39.90
N SER A 50 -6.38 52.11 -38.88
CA SER A 50 -4.91 52.16 -38.96
C SER A 50 -4.22 50.82 -38.83
N SER A 51 -4.91 49.79 -38.32
CA SER A 51 -4.35 48.43 -38.14
C SER A 51 -4.44 47.56 -39.40
N TYR A 52 -5.33 47.91 -40.33
CA TYR A 52 -5.51 47.15 -41.55
C TYR A 52 -4.35 47.30 -42.55
N THR A 53 -3.74 48.47 -42.62
CA THR A 53 -2.62 48.72 -43.56
C THR A 53 -1.33 48.02 -43.14
N LEU A 54 -1.08 47.85 -41.86
CA LEU A 54 0.10 47.13 -41.36
C LEU A 54 -0.08 45.61 -41.45
N LEU A 55 -1.31 45.11 -41.25
CA LEU A 55 -1.62 43.69 -41.35
C LEU A 55 -1.58 43.22 -42.84
N ASP A 56 -2.06 44.06 -43.76
CA ASP A 56 -2.05 43.77 -45.21
C ASP A 56 -0.61 43.77 -45.75
N ALA A 57 0.26 44.65 -45.29
CA ALA A 57 1.68 44.69 -45.68
C ALA A 57 2.46 43.47 -45.10
N ALA A 58 2.15 43.00 -43.90
CA ALA A 58 2.75 41.84 -43.29
C ALA A 58 2.28 40.53 -43.96
N LEU A 59 1.02 40.46 -44.34
CA LEU A 59 0.42 39.31 -45.04
C LEU A 59 0.97 39.16 -46.45
N ARG A 60 1.17 40.26 -47.21
CA ARG A 60 1.73 40.21 -48.57
C ARG A 60 3.21 39.81 -48.61
N ARG A 61 3.98 40.17 -47.58
CA ARG A 61 5.43 39.89 -47.52
C ARG A 61 5.77 38.46 -47.09
N ASN A 62 4.84 37.77 -46.44
CA ASN A 62 5.05 36.40 -45.93
C ASN A 62 3.88 35.44 -46.20
N SER A 63 3.10 35.66 -47.25
CA SER A 63 1.88 34.89 -47.58
C SER A 63 2.12 33.37 -47.59
N ARG A 64 3.21 32.92 -48.20
CA ARG A 64 3.54 31.46 -48.25
C ARG A 64 3.82 30.85 -46.88
N LYS A 65 4.44 31.62 -45.96
CA LYS A 65 4.72 31.11 -44.60
C LYS A 65 3.46 31.12 -43.72
N PHE A 66 2.56 32.09 -43.94
CA PHE A 66 1.28 32.19 -43.22
C PHE A 66 0.30 31.12 -43.71
N THR A 67 0.25 30.85 -45.00
CA THR A 67 -0.53 29.75 -45.56
C THR A 67 -0.02 28.40 -45.10
N LEU A 68 1.32 28.21 -45.01
CA LEU A 68 1.92 27.00 -44.49
C LEU A 68 1.59 26.79 -43.00
N LEU A 69 1.56 27.88 -42.22
CA LEU A 69 1.21 27.86 -40.79
C LEU A 69 -0.26 27.49 -40.57
N ILE A 70 -1.17 28.03 -41.41
CA ILE A 70 -2.60 27.69 -41.36
C ILE A 70 -2.83 26.25 -41.77
N VAL A 71 -2.14 25.77 -42.79
CA VAL A 71 -2.21 24.38 -43.24
C VAL A 71 -1.64 23.43 -42.18
N LEU A 72 -0.53 23.80 -41.52
CA LEU A 72 0.02 23.04 -40.40
C LEU A 72 -0.93 23.03 -39.18
N LEU A 73 -1.52 24.18 -38.81
CA LEU A 73 -2.52 24.26 -37.74
C LEU A 73 -3.77 23.41 -38.10
N ALA A 74 -4.26 23.49 -39.30
CA ALA A 74 -5.39 22.66 -39.76
C ALA A 74 -5.03 21.16 -39.80
N PHE A 75 -3.79 20.82 -40.15
CA PHE A 75 -3.30 19.44 -40.11
C PHE A 75 -3.15 18.95 -38.64
N PHE A 76 -2.65 19.78 -37.73
CA PHE A 76 -2.56 19.47 -36.30
C PHE A 76 -3.93 19.37 -35.63
N THR A 77 -4.89 20.24 -35.97
CA THR A 77 -6.26 20.14 -35.43
C THR A 77 -6.96 18.87 -35.95
N ASN A 78 -6.73 18.46 -37.20
CA ASN A 78 -7.23 17.18 -37.69
C ASN A 78 -6.52 15.98 -37.08
N LEU A 79 -5.21 16.04 -36.81
CA LEU A 79 -4.48 14.98 -36.12
C LEU A 79 -4.95 14.84 -34.65
N VAL A 80 -5.20 15.94 -33.95
CA VAL A 80 -5.75 15.95 -32.58
C VAL A 80 -7.20 15.46 -32.57
N ALA A 81 -7.98 15.77 -33.61
CA ALA A 81 -9.35 15.27 -33.75
C ALA A 81 -9.40 13.75 -34.07
N GLN A 82 -8.39 13.21 -34.77
CA GLN A 82 -8.30 11.77 -35.05
C GLN A 82 -7.77 10.94 -33.86
N THR A 83 -7.21 11.55 -32.81
CA THR A 83 -6.82 10.87 -31.58
C THR A 83 -7.90 10.90 -30.51
N GLN A 84 -9.13 11.30 -30.81
CA GLN A 84 -10.25 11.00 -29.92
C GLN A 84 -10.41 9.48 -29.91
N ASN A 85 -9.98 8.89 -28.81
CA ASN A 85 -10.08 7.46 -28.55
C ASN A 85 -11.56 7.07 -28.69
N THR A 86 -11.92 6.39 -29.78
CA THR A 86 -13.29 5.96 -30.06
C THR A 86 -13.87 5.09 -28.95
N ASP A 87 -13.02 4.51 -28.11
CA ASP A 87 -13.41 3.76 -26.92
C ASP A 87 -14.19 4.59 -25.91
N ASN A 88 -14.07 5.91 -25.91
CA ASN A 88 -14.85 6.80 -25.04
C ASN A 88 -16.32 6.95 -25.46
N LEU A 89 -16.69 6.64 -26.70
CA LEU A 89 -18.06 6.74 -27.19
C LEU A 89 -19.04 5.77 -26.49
N TYR A 90 -18.52 4.67 -25.96
CA TYR A 90 -19.33 3.60 -25.32
C TYR A 90 -19.19 3.57 -23.80
N LYS A 91 -18.49 4.56 -23.22
CA LYS A 91 -18.35 4.68 -21.77
C LYS A 91 -19.48 5.51 -21.18
N LYS A 92 -20.01 5.04 -20.05
CA LYS A 92 -20.94 5.83 -19.21
C LYS A 92 -20.43 5.89 -17.79
N PRO A 93 -20.64 7.01 -17.06
CA PRO A 93 -20.38 7.05 -15.62
C PRO A 93 -21.14 5.94 -14.91
N LEU A 94 -20.51 5.25 -13.96
CA LEU A 94 -21.17 4.18 -13.21
C LEU A 94 -22.47 4.66 -12.55
N VAL A 95 -22.49 5.87 -12.00
CA VAL A 95 -23.67 6.45 -11.36
C VAL A 95 -24.89 6.52 -12.31
N ASP A 96 -24.66 6.83 -13.59
CA ASP A 96 -25.74 6.91 -14.58
C ASP A 96 -26.22 5.52 -15.00
N VAL A 97 -25.28 4.56 -15.15
CA VAL A 97 -25.64 3.16 -15.43
C VAL A 97 -26.46 2.56 -14.28
N LEU A 98 -26.11 2.85 -13.01
CA LEU A 98 -26.88 2.38 -11.87
C LEU A 98 -28.30 3.00 -11.82
N LYS A 99 -28.47 4.27 -12.20
CA LYS A 99 -29.79 4.90 -12.35
C LYS A 99 -30.61 4.23 -13.45
N ASP A 100 -30.00 3.94 -14.60
CA ASP A 100 -30.65 3.22 -15.72
C ASP A 100 -31.14 1.84 -15.25
N ILE A 101 -30.31 1.09 -14.51
CA ILE A 101 -30.68 -0.22 -13.95
C ILE A 101 -31.85 -0.09 -12.98
N GLN A 102 -31.79 0.87 -12.04
CA GLN A 102 -32.88 1.10 -11.08
C GLN A 102 -34.23 1.40 -11.78
N THR A 103 -34.18 2.24 -12.82
CA THR A 103 -35.34 2.61 -13.61
C THR A 103 -35.92 1.43 -14.39
N ARG A 104 -35.05 0.70 -15.10
CA ARG A 104 -35.43 -0.41 -15.97
C ARG A 104 -36.01 -1.60 -15.23
N PHE A 105 -35.39 -1.96 -14.09
CA PHE A 105 -35.77 -3.15 -13.31
C PHE A 105 -36.68 -2.82 -12.11
N LYS A 106 -36.97 -1.54 -11.89
CA LYS A 106 -37.81 -1.05 -10.76
C LYS A 106 -37.27 -1.51 -9.41
N ILE A 107 -35.96 -1.37 -9.21
CA ILE A 107 -35.23 -1.74 -7.98
C ILE A 107 -34.60 -0.51 -7.34
N GLN A 108 -34.12 -0.67 -6.12
CA GLN A 108 -33.28 0.32 -5.41
C GLN A 108 -31.87 -0.22 -5.25
N ILE A 109 -30.86 0.60 -5.59
CA ILE A 109 -29.45 0.30 -5.32
C ILE A 109 -28.92 1.37 -4.36
N LYS A 110 -28.48 0.95 -3.18
CA LYS A 110 -27.89 1.83 -2.17
C LYS A 110 -26.38 1.90 -2.40
N TYR A 111 -25.83 3.09 -2.52
CA TYR A 111 -24.39 3.36 -2.63
C TYR A 111 -24.07 4.74 -2.05
N SER A 112 -22.80 5.00 -1.77
CA SER A 112 -22.28 6.32 -1.40
C SER A 112 -21.58 6.98 -2.59
N ASP A 113 -21.53 8.32 -2.61
CA ASP A 113 -20.87 9.06 -3.69
C ASP A 113 -19.40 8.63 -3.92
N PRO A 114 -18.58 8.41 -2.88
CA PRO A 114 -17.21 7.94 -3.09
C PRO A 114 -17.09 6.58 -3.79
N GLN A 115 -18.09 5.69 -3.63
CA GLN A 115 -18.06 4.37 -4.28
C GLN A 115 -18.24 4.45 -5.80
N VAL A 116 -18.93 5.46 -6.31
CA VAL A 116 -19.28 5.59 -7.74
C VAL A 116 -18.54 6.73 -8.44
N LYS A 117 -17.97 7.66 -7.67
CA LYS A 117 -17.22 8.80 -8.19
C LYS A 117 -16.05 8.32 -9.06
N ASP A 118 -15.89 8.97 -10.21
CA ASP A 118 -14.81 8.71 -11.19
C ASP A 118 -14.75 7.27 -11.74
N LYS A 119 -15.77 6.45 -11.51
CA LYS A 119 -15.89 5.10 -12.09
C LYS A 119 -16.70 5.13 -13.39
N TRP A 120 -16.21 4.40 -14.39
CA TRP A 120 -16.78 4.38 -15.73
C TRP A 120 -17.01 2.93 -16.19
N VAL A 121 -18.15 2.69 -16.80
CA VAL A 121 -18.52 1.39 -17.36
C VAL A 121 -18.26 1.41 -18.87
N ASN A 122 -17.33 0.62 -19.32
CA ASN A 122 -17.05 0.43 -20.75
C ASN A 122 -18.17 -0.39 -21.41
N TYR A 123 -18.60 0.01 -22.60
CA TYR A 123 -19.66 -0.66 -23.35
C TYR A 123 -20.94 -0.84 -22.53
N ALA A 124 -21.34 0.18 -21.81
CA ALA A 124 -22.40 0.13 -20.79
C ALA A 124 -23.71 -0.47 -21.31
N ASP A 125 -24.16 -0.04 -22.50
CA ASP A 125 -25.42 -0.49 -23.07
C ASP A 125 -25.42 -1.99 -23.46
N TRP A 126 -24.26 -2.55 -23.72
CA TRP A 126 -24.11 -3.97 -24.08
C TRP A 126 -24.03 -4.91 -22.88
N ARG A 127 -23.93 -4.34 -21.65
CA ARG A 127 -23.85 -5.11 -20.43
C ARG A 127 -25.20 -5.50 -19.85
N PHE A 128 -26.29 -4.87 -20.30
CA PHE A 128 -27.65 -5.18 -19.86
C PHE A 128 -28.10 -6.58 -20.32
N ARG A 129 -28.76 -7.30 -19.43
CA ARG A 129 -29.39 -8.60 -19.66
C ARG A 129 -30.87 -8.51 -19.34
N ALA A 130 -31.62 -9.58 -19.60
CA ALA A 130 -33.02 -9.65 -19.25
C ALA A 130 -33.23 -9.72 -17.72
N ASP A 131 -32.29 -10.37 -17.02
CA ASP A 131 -32.29 -10.51 -15.57
C ASP A 131 -31.48 -9.40 -14.90
N VAL A 132 -31.93 -8.95 -13.73
CA VAL A 132 -31.33 -7.85 -12.98
C VAL A 132 -30.01 -8.27 -12.31
N ASP A 133 -29.96 -9.49 -11.75
CA ASP A 133 -28.78 -9.96 -11.04
C ASP A 133 -27.64 -10.23 -12.04
N GLU A 134 -27.95 -10.78 -13.22
CA GLU A 134 -27.01 -10.92 -14.33
C GLU A 134 -26.52 -9.55 -14.85
N THR A 135 -27.43 -8.57 -14.97
CA THR A 135 -27.06 -7.21 -15.40
C THR A 135 -26.11 -6.56 -14.40
N LEU A 136 -26.43 -6.63 -13.11
CA LEU A 136 -25.62 -6.08 -12.05
C LEU A 136 -24.23 -6.76 -12.00
N ALA A 137 -24.18 -8.08 -12.09
CA ALA A 137 -22.91 -8.80 -12.16
C ALA A 137 -22.06 -8.37 -13.37
N ASN A 138 -22.66 -8.27 -14.55
CA ASN A 138 -21.98 -7.92 -15.79
C ASN A 138 -21.48 -6.47 -15.82
N VAL A 139 -22.20 -5.55 -15.17
CA VAL A 139 -21.80 -4.14 -15.05
C VAL A 139 -20.71 -3.94 -14.00
N LEU A 140 -20.83 -4.61 -12.87
CA LEU A 140 -20.01 -4.34 -11.69
C LEU A 140 -18.72 -5.15 -11.61
N ALA A 141 -18.71 -6.40 -12.10
CA ALA A 141 -17.53 -7.26 -12.04
C ALA A 141 -16.26 -6.64 -12.66
N PRO A 142 -16.31 -5.96 -13.82
CA PRO A 142 -15.13 -5.31 -14.38
C PRO A 142 -14.61 -4.11 -13.57
N LEU A 143 -15.34 -3.67 -12.56
CA LEU A 143 -14.98 -2.60 -11.65
C LEU A 143 -14.58 -3.13 -10.26
N ASP A 144 -14.43 -4.44 -10.13
CA ASP A 144 -14.19 -5.13 -8.86
C ASP A 144 -15.28 -4.80 -7.81
N MET A 145 -16.54 -4.78 -8.27
CA MET A 145 -17.69 -4.48 -7.44
C MET A 145 -18.75 -5.57 -7.54
N LYS A 146 -19.58 -5.67 -6.52
CA LYS A 146 -20.74 -6.56 -6.43
C LYS A 146 -21.90 -5.85 -5.73
N VAL A 147 -23.04 -6.48 -5.68
CA VAL A 147 -24.16 -6.08 -4.83
C VAL A 147 -24.50 -7.18 -3.86
N ASN A 148 -24.91 -6.78 -2.65
CA ASN A 148 -25.59 -7.65 -1.70
C ASN A 148 -27.09 -7.34 -1.74
N LYS A 149 -27.93 -8.36 -1.85
CA LYS A 149 -29.38 -8.24 -1.83
C LYS A 149 -29.86 -8.16 -0.37
N GLU A 150 -30.28 -6.98 0.07
CA GLU A 150 -30.75 -6.77 1.46
C GLU A 150 -32.18 -7.26 1.68
N LYS A 151 -33.03 -7.07 0.67
CA LYS A 151 -34.42 -7.56 0.61
C LYS A 151 -34.87 -7.57 -0.85
N PRO A 152 -36.02 -8.17 -1.18
CA PRO A 152 -36.57 -8.17 -2.54
C PRO A 152 -36.59 -6.77 -3.14
N GLY A 153 -35.92 -6.59 -4.29
CA GLY A 153 -35.80 -5.32 -5.01
C GLY A 153 -34.88 -4.27 -4.38
N VAL A 154 -34.15 -4.58 -3.29
CA VAL A 154 -33.19 -3.65 -2.67
C VAL A 154 -31.80 -4.27 -2.60
N TYR A 155 -30.86 -3.60 -3.23
CA TYR A 155 -29.48 -4.01 -3.34
C TYR A 155 -28.56 -2.97 -2.66
N LYS A 156 -27.43 -3.43 -2.13
CA LYS A 156 -26.37 -2.55 -1.60
C LYS A 156 -25.08 -2.78 -2.36
N LEU A 157 -24.54 -1.71 -2.95
CA LEU A 157 -23.27 -1.76 -3.67
C LEU A 157 -22.12 -2.05 -2.69
N LYS A 158 -21.24 -2.95 -3.07
CA LYS A 158 -20.06 -3.37 -2.33
C LYS A 158 -18.86 -3.47 -3.27
N GLU A 159 -17.66 -3.24 -2.76
CA GLU A 159 -16.46 -3.69 -3.44
C GLU A 159 -16.39 -5.21 -3.39
N TYR A 160 -15.84 -5.82 -4.44
CA TYR A 160 -15.64 -7.26 -4.47
C TYR A 160 -14.45 -7.63 -3.59
N GLU A 161 -14.70 -8.51 -2.63
CA GLU A 161 -13.67 -9.00 -1.71
C GLU A 161 -13.22 -10.38 -2.17
N TYR A 162 -12.12 -10.46 -2.91
CA TYR A 162 -11.64 -11.69 -3.56
C TYR A 162 -11.29 -12.81 -2.60
N TYR A 163 -10.97 -12.51 -1.35
CA TYR A 163 -10.44 -13.43 -0.37
C TYR A 163 -11.29 -13.51 0.90
N ARG A 164 -12.59 -13.32 0.76
CA ARG A 164 -13.56 -13.48 1.85
C ARG A 164 -14.47 -14.66 1.58
N TRP A 165 -14.57 -15.53 2.57
CA TRP A 165 -15.56 -16.61 2.66
C TRP A 165 -16.64 -16.26 3.68
N GLU A 166 -17.72 -17.05 3.75
CA GLU A 166 -18.61 -17.00 4.90
C GLU A 166 -17.87 -17.57 6.12
N VAL A 167 -18.28 -17.18 7.32
CA VAL A 167 -17.56 -17.51 8.56
C VAL A 167 -17.47 -19.02 8.72
N GLU A 168 -18.60 -19.70 8.53
CA GLU A 168 -18.73 -21.16 8.66
C GLU A 168 -17.87 -21.91 7.65
N ASP A 169 -17.76 -21.42 6.43
CA ASP A 169 -16.92 -22.03 5.39
C ASP A 169 -15.43 -21.92 5.73
N GLY A 170 -15.02 -20.74 6.25
CA GLY A 170 -13.65 -20.53 6.73
C GLY A 170 -13.30 -21.45 7.89
N TRP A 171 -14.19 -21.58 8.87
CA TRP A 171 -14.03 -22.50 9.99
C TRP A 171 -13.96 -23.96 9.54
N ALA A 172 -14.89 -24.39 8.69
CA ALA A 172 -14.89 -25.75 8.14
C ALA A 172 -13.59 -26.06 7.37
N TYR A 173 -13.07 -25.08 6.64
CA TYR A 173 -11.79 -25.25 5.95
C TYR A 173 -10.61 -25.38 6.92
N LEU A 174 -10.54 -24.55 7.97
CA LEU A 174 -9.52 -24.63 9.00
C LEU A 174 -9.58 -25.97 9.76
N ASP A 175 -10.79 -26.45 10.10
CA ASP A 175 -11.01 -27.74 10.72
C ASP A 175 -10.55 -28.91 9.82
N ASN A 176 -10.81 -28.82 8.52
CA ASN A 176 -10.31 -29.81 7.55
C ASN A 176 -8.77 -29.80 7.49
N LEU A 177 -8.12 -28.63 7.54
CA LEU A 177 -6.67 -28.53 7.64
C LEU A 177 -6.16 -29.21 8.92
N ALA A 178 -6.84 -28.99 10.05
CA ALA A 178 -6.50 -29.57 11.35
C ALA A 178 -6.56 -31.12 11.40
N THR A 179 -7.21 -31.75 10.44
CA THR A 179 -7.21 -33.24 10.31
C THR A 179 -5.89 -33.82 9.82
N LYS A 180 -5.03 -32.98 9.21
CA LYS A 180 -3.75 -33.42 8.62
C LYS A 180 -2.65 -33.66 9.67
N TYR A 181 -2.87 -33.25 10.92
CA TYR A 181 -1.90 -33.35 12.01
C TYR A 181 -2.60 -33.48 13.38
N HIS A 182 -2.03 -34.24 14.27
CA HIS A 182 -2.62 -34.58 15.56
C HIS A 182 -1.63 -34.54 16.74
N ASP A 183 -0.35 -34.32 16.45
CA ASP A 183 0.72 -34.22 17.44
C ASP A 183 1.85 -33.30 16.95
N LYS A 184 2.86 -33.09 17.79
CA LYS A 184 4.03 -32.26 17.46
C LYS A 184 4.78 -32.78 16.23
N ALA A 185 4.93 -34.09 16.08
CA ALA A 185 5.72 -34.66 14.97
C ALA A 185 5.06 -34.41 13.62
N SER A 186 3.76 -34.69 13.53
CA SER A 186 2.95 -34.46 12.33
C SER A 186 2.82 -32.94 12.02
N TRP A 187 2.72 -32.10 13.04
CA TRP A 187 2.71 -30.63 12.86
C TRP A 187 4.06 -30.10 12.35
N GLU A 188 5.19 -30.54 12.91
CA GLU A 188 6.51 -30.16 12.40
C GLU A 188 6.73 -30.62 10.95
N LYS A 189 6.26 -31.83 10.59
CA LYS A 189 6.25 -32.31 9.21
C LYS A 189 5.42 -31.39 8.30
N ARG A 190 4.25 -30.95 8.77
CA ARG A 190 3.39 -30.00 8.06
C ARG A 190 4.08 -28.67 7.81
N LYS A 191 4.69 -28.07 8.85
CA LYS A 191 5.47 -26.83 8.71
C LYS A 191 6.63 -26.96 7.72
N ALA A 192 7.36 -28.09 7.81
CA ALA A 192 8.47 -28.39 6.91
C ALA A 192 8.03 -28.54 5.44
N ALA A 193 6.81 -28.98 5.19
CA ALA A 193 6.24 -29.03 3.84
C ALA A 193 5.83 -27.64 3.32
N ILE A 194 5.13 -26.85 4.14
CA ILE A 194 4.61 -25.53 3.75
C ILE A 194 5.75 -24.52 3.51
N LYS A 195 6.71 -24.42 4.41
CA LYS A 195 7.72 -23.36 4.41
C LYS A 195 8.52 -23.22 3.10
N PRO A 196 9.06 -24.30 2.50
CA PRO A 196 9.75 -24.18 1.20
C PRO A 196 8.83 -23.78 0.06
N GLU A 197 7.57 -24.22 0.10
CA GLU A 197 6.58 -23.88 -0.91
C GLU A 197 6.17 -22.40 -0.83
N LEU A 198 6.10 -21.81 0.37
CA LEU A 198 5.92 -20.38 0.54
C LEU A 198 7.02 -19.57 -0.17
N TYR A 199 8.29 -19.96 -0.01
CA TYR A 199 9.40 -19.30 -0.72
C TYR A 199 9.27 -19.44 -2.24
N LYS A 200 8.83 -20.60 -2.76
CA LYS A 200 8.58 -20.80 -4.19
C LYS A 200 7.41 -19.96 -4.68
N ALA A 201 6.29 -19.98 -3.95
CA ALA A 201 5.09 -19.21 -4.28
C ALA A 201 5.36 -17.70 -4.31
N LEU A 202 6.23 -17.21 -3.41
CA LEU A 202 6.71 -15.84 -3.38
C LEU A 202 7.82 -15.54 -4.40
N MET A 203 8.21 -16.49 -5.27
CA MET A 203 9.33 -16.34 -6.21
C MET A 203 10.66 -15.99 -5.51
N LEU A 204 10.83 -16.43 -4.25
CA LEU A 204 12.02 -16.21 -3.41
C LEU A 204 12.85 -17.49 -3.20
N SER A 205 12.69 -18.47 -4.08
CA SER A 205 13.48 -19.70 -4.08
C SER A 205 14.11 -19.93 -5.47
N PRO A 206 15.43 -19.70 -5.64
CA PRO A 206 16.38 -19.23 -4.64
C PRO A 206 16.12 -17.78 -4.20
N LEU A 207 16.56 -17.46 -2.98
CA LEU A 207 16.50 -16.09 -2.50
C LEU A 207 17.41 -15.20 -3.35
N PRO A 208 16.97 -14.03 -3.85
CA PRO A 208 17.82 -13.12 -4.60
C PRO A 208 19.11 -12.76 -3.85
N ALA A 209 20.20 -12.57 -4.56
CA ALA A 209 21.47 -12.16 -3.96
C ALA A 209 21.32 -10.83 -3.18
N LYS A 210 22.07 -10.70 -2.09
CA LYS A 210 22.07 -9.45 -1.31
C LYS A 210 22.77 -8.36 -2.11
N VAL A 211 22.18 -7.18 -2.11
CA VAL A 211 22.81 -5.99 -2.66
C VAL A 211 23.85 -5.48 -1.65
N THR A 212 24.98 -5.00 -2.14
CA THR A 212 26.12 -4.54 -1.30
C THR A 212 26.12 -3.03 -1.08
N SER A 213 25.11 -2.31 -1.56
CA SER A 213 24.98 -0.86 -1.38
C SER A 213 24.88 -0.49 0.11
N LYS A 214 25.41 0.68 0.44
CA LYS A 214 25.25 1.22 1.79
C LYS A 214 23.81 1.73 1.99
N PRO A 215 23.25 1.59 3.20
CA PRO A 215 21.96 2.19 3.52
C PRO A 215 22.02 3.71 3.41
N ILE A 216 20.91 4.32 3.00
CA ILE A 216 20.74 5.77 3.08
C ILE A 216 20.15 6.06 4.45
N ILE A 217 20.83 6.88 5.25
CA ILE A 217 20.42 7.21 6.63
C ILE A 217 20.37 8.72 6.78
N THR A 218 19.27 9.24 7.33
CA THR A 218 19.13 10.67 7.61
C THR A 218 19.83 11.06 8.92
N ALA A 219 19.95 12.37 9.14
CA ALA A 219 20.44 12.88 10.42
C ALA A 219 19.54 12.40 11.58
N LYS A 220 20.18 12.06 12.69
CA LYS A 220 19.52 11.63 13.93
C LYS A 220 18.78 12.79 14.56
N ARG A 221 17.51 12.58 14.91
CA ARG A 221 16.66 13.48 15.66
C ARG A 221 16.50 12.93 17.08
N ILE A 222 16.63 13.80 18.09
CA ILE A 222 16.64 13.43 19.51
C ILE A 222 15.35 13.90 20.16
N PHE A 223 14.70 13.03 20.93
CA PHE A 223 13.47 13.28 21.66
C PHE A 223 13.57 12.79 23.11
N ASP A 224 12.49 12.90 23.90
CA ASP A 224 12.48 12.46 25.30
C ASP A 224 12.61 10.93 25.42
N GLY A 225 13.82 10.47 25.69
CA GLY A 225 14.17 9.06 25.91
C GLY A 225 14.44 8.25 24.63
N TYR A 226 14.30 8.82 23.45
CA TYR A 226 14.53 8.11 22.17
C TYR A 226 15.10 9.02 21.09
N SER A 227 15.58 8.40 20.02
CA SER A 227 15.99 9.07 18.78
C SER A 227 15.31 8.45 17.58
N VAL A 228 15.21 9.22 16.48
CA VAL A 228 14.67 8.76 15.20
C VAL A 228 15.66 9.04 14.07
N GLU A 229 15.88 8.04 13.21
CA GLU A 229 16.60 8.14 11.94
C GLU A 229 15.74 7.48 10.86
N ASN A 230 15.67 8.10 9.66
CA ASN A 230 15.03 7.41 8.54
C ASN A 230 16.09 6.61 7.78
N ILE A 231 15.73 5.41 7.36
CA ILE A 231 16.66 4.47 6.73
C ILE A 231 16.02 3.91 5.46
N ALA A 232 16.75 3.93 4.34
CA ALA A 232 16.41 3.17 3.16
C ALA A 232 17.45 2.10 2.87
N LEU A 233 16.98 0.90 2.52
CA LEU A 233 17.79 -0.26 2.16
C LEU A 233 17.48 -0.66 0.71
N GLU A 234 18.51 -0.90 -0.07
CA GLU A 234 18.35 -1.49 -1.40
C GLU A 234 18.13 -2.99 -1.25
N ILE A 235 16.96 -3.48 -1.69
CA ILE A 235 16.57 -4.89 -1.50
C ILE A 235 16.81 -5.76 -2.74
N LEU A 236 16.78 -5.12 -3.90
CA LEU A 236 17.16 -5.60 -5.23
C LEU A 236 17.88 -4.46 -5.93
N PRO A 237 18.66 -4.71 -7.01
CA PRO A 237 19.31 -3.62 -7.75
C PRO A 237 18.30 -2.53 -8.15
N GLY A 238 18.43 -1.35 -7.56
CA GLY A 238 17.58 -0.19 -7.80
C GLY A 238 16.20 -0.22 -7.12
N VAL A 239 15.85 -1.24 -6.33
CA VAL A 239 14.58 -1.31 -5.58
C VAL A 239 14.84 -1.06 -4.10
N TRP A 240 14.15 -0.08 -3.53
CA TRP A 240 14.38 0.39 -2.17
C TRP A 240 13.19 0.14 -1.26
N ILE A 241 13.48 -0.26 -0.01
CA ILE A 241 12.52 -0.23 1.10
C ILE A 241 13.00 0.78 2.12
N ASN A 242 12.09 1.50 2.72
CA ASN A 242 12.39 2.61 3.61
C ASN A 242 11.51 2.61 4.85
N GLY A 243 12.01 3.26 5.89
CA GLY A 243 11.32 3.35 7.17
C GLY A 243 11.98 4.31 8.14
N SER A 244 11.46 4.35 9.37
CA SER A 244 12.01 5.13 10.48
C SER A 244 12.42 4.22 11.62
N LEU A 245 13.67 4.32 12.03
CA LEU A 245 14.23 3.63 13.20
C LEU A 245 14.06 4.50 14.45
N TYR A 246 13.28 4.02 15.40
CA TYR A 246 13.17 4.55 16.74
C TYR A 246 14.11 3.76 17.66
N LYS A 247 15.00 4.45 18.37
CA LYS A 247 16.04 3.82 19.18
C LYS A 247 16.16 4.47 20.56
N PRO A 248 16.34 3.69 21.64
CA PRO A 248 16.62 4.25 22.96
C PRO A 248 17.88 5.14 22.93
N LEU A 249 17.90 6.22 23.72
CA LEU A 249 19.09 7.08 23.81
C LEU A 249 20.23 6.41 24.59
N ASN A 250 19.92 5.76 25.70
CA ASN A 250 20.90 5.19 26.62
C ASN A 250 20.99 3.67 26.42
N VAL A 251 21.61 3.24 25.32
CA VAL A 251 21.81 1.81 25.03
C VAL A 251 22.99 1.27 25.82
N LYS A 252 22.75 0.25 26.65
CA LYS A 252 23.78 -0.54 27.29
C LYS A 252 23.71 -1.98 26.78
N GLY A 253 24.78 -2.43 26.10
CA GLY A 253 24.81 -3.78 25.53
C GLY A 253 23.88 -3.97 24.34
N LYS A 254 23.43 -5.20 24.14
CA LYS A 254 22.51 -5.55 23.06
C LYS A 254 21.05 -5.34 23.46
N ILE A 255 20.25 -4.77 22.57
CA ILE A 255 18.86 -4.45 22.80
C ILE A 255 17.95 -5.19 21.81
N PRO A 256 16.69 -5.49 22.18
CA PRO A 256 15.72 -6.11 21.30
C PRO A 256 15.41 -5.26 20.06
N LEU A 257 14.95 -5.93 19.01
CA LEU A 257 14.42 -5.31 17.80
C LEU A 257 12.95 -5.67 17.65
N VAL A 258 12.10 -4.68 17.35
CA VAL A 258 10.71 -4.88 16.95
C VAL A 258 10.51 -4.30 15.56
N LEU A 259 10.26 -5.16 14.58
CA LEU A 259 9.81 -4.75 13.26
C LEU A 259 8.36 -4.29 13.36
N SER A 260 8.07 -3.10 12.88
CA SER A 260 6.78 -2.44 12.99
C SER A 260 6.28 -1.98 11.62
N PRO A 261 5.97 -2.91 10.68
CA PRO A 261 5.34 -2.54 9.41
C PRO A 261 4.01 -1.83 9.68
N ASP A 262 3.60 -0.98 8.76
CA ASP A 262 2.32 -0.29 8.86
C ASP A 262 1.30 -0.82 7.85
N GLY A 263 0.00 -0.81 8.23
CA GLY A 263 -1.10 -1.32 7.40
C GLY A 263 -1.60 -0.32 6.37
N HIS A 264 -2.73 -0.67 5.72
CA HIS A 264 -3.33 0.12 4.64
C HIS A 264 -4.20 1.28 5.14
N TRP A 265 -3.75 1.99 6.16
CA TRP A 265 -4.46 3.16 6.66
C TRP A 265 -4.02 4.44 5.96
N GLU A 266 -4.94 5.37 5.82
CA GLU A 266 -4.64 6.72 5.34
C GLU A 266 -3.47 7.33 6.14
N LYS A 267 -2.61 8.10 5.50
CA LYS A 267 -1.37 8.68 6.04
C LYS A 267 -0.31 7.67 6.49
N GLN A 268 -0.51 6.38 6.25
CA GLN A 268 0.52 5.34 6.38
C GLN A 268 1.26 5.38 7.73
N ARG A 269 2.56 5.04 7.77
CA ARG A 269 3.40 5.06 8.98
C ARG A 269 3.61 6.46 9.58
N TYR A 270 3.19 7.51 8.88
CA TYR A 270 3.28 8.89 9.36
C TYR A 270 2.20 9.24 10.39
N ARG A 271 1.19 8.37 10.57
CA ARG A 271 0.11 8.55 11.54
C ARG A 271 0.64 8.66 12.97
N PRO A 272 -0.03 9.46 13.82
CA PRO A 272 0.33 9.61 15.23
C PRO A 272 0.41 8.28 15.98
N ASP A 273 -0.55 7.37 15.81
CA ASP A 273 -0.60 6.08 16.51
C ASP A 273 0.60 5.18 16.17
N CYS A 274 1.08 5.19 14.93
CA CYS A 274 2.27 4.45 14.52
C CYS A 274 3.54 5.05 15.13
N GLN A 275 3.68 6.38 15.11
CA GLN A 275 4.80 7.08 15.73
C GLN A 275 4.82 6.87 17.25
N ILE A 276 3.66 6.99 17.92
CA ILE A 276 3.50 6.75 19.34
C ILE A 276 3.93 5.32 19.70
N ARG A 277 3.45 4.33 18.99
CA ARG A 277 3.79 2.91 19.19
C ARG A 277 5.30 2.69 19.14
N CYS A 278 5.94 3.14 18.07
CA CYS A 278 7.38 2.94 17.89
C CYS A 278 8.23 3.71 18.89
N ALA A 279 7.89 4.96 19.19
CA ALA A 279 8.57 5.77 20.18
C ALA A 279 8.42 5.19 21.60
N THR A 280 7.24 4.70 21.96
CA THR A 280 6.99 4.06 23.26
C THR A 280 7.80 2.77 23.40
N ILE A 281 7.87 1.93 22.35
CA ILE A 281 8.74 0.74 22.33
C ILE A 281 10.21 1.14 22.53
N ALA A 282 10.67 2.20 21.87
CA ALA A 282 12.02 2.70 22.04
C ALA A 282 12.28 3.19 23.47
N ARG A 283 11.35 3.93 24.06
CA ARG A 283 11.46 4.39 25.47
C ARG A 283 11.46 3.23 26.48
N MET A 284 10.86 2.09 26.14
CA MET A 284 10.94 0.86 26.95
C MET A 284 12.27 0.11 26.80
N GLY A 285 13.12 0.46 25.84
CA GLY A 285 14.47 -0.10 25.68
C GLY A 285 14.68 -1.05 24.50
N ALA A 286 13.81 -1.06 23.51
CA ALA A 286 13.98 -1.81 22.26
C ALA A 286 14.13 -0.90 21.04
N MET A 287 14.80 -1.33 20.00
CA MET A 287 14.68 -0.69 18.67
C MET A 287 13.31 -1.01 18.10
N ALA A 288 12.64 -0.02 17.49
CA ALA A 288 11.44 -0.22 16.68
C ALA A 288 11.69 0.34 15.27
N PHE A 289 11.51 -0.49 14.26
CA PHE A 289 11.65 -0.06 12.86
C PHE A 289 10.30 -0.10 12.16
N SER A 290 9.72 1.09 11.97
CA SER A 290 8.51 1.25 11.17
C SER A 290 8.89 1.41 9.71
N TYR A 291 8.28 0.62 8.80
CA TYR A 291 8.62 0.65 7.38
C TYR A 291 7.39 0.56 6.49
N ASP A 292 7.54 1.11 5.28
CA ASP A 292 6.48 1.15 4.29
C ASP A 292 6.27 -0.23 3.66
N LEU A 293 5.01 -0.53 3.35
CA LEU A 293 4.67 -1.64 2.47
C LEU A 293 5.01 -1.29 1.01
N PHE A 294 5.05 -2.29 0.14
CA PHE A 294 5.31 -2.08 -1.29
C PHE A 294 4.26 -1.17 -1.93
N ALA A 295 4.68 -0.21 -2.74
CA ALA A 295 3.85 0.80 -3.38
C ALA A 295 2.97 1.60 -2.40
N TRP A 296 3.48 1.82 -1.18
CA TRP A 296 2.87 2.58 -0.10
C TRP A 296 3.91 3.52 0.52
N GLY A 297 3.54 4.67 1.07
CA GLY A 297 4.49 5.64 1.61
C GLY A 297 5.49 6.14 0.55
N GLU A 298 6.77 6.26 0.92
CA GLU A 298 7.82 6.68 -0.02
C GLU A 298 8.13 5.63 -1.12
N SER A 299 7.67 4.37 -0.98
CA SER A 299 7.73 3.39 -2.07
C SER A 299 6.97 3.87 -3.32
N MET A 300 6.02 4.80 -3.15
CA MET A 300 5.29 5.45 -4.24
C MET A 300 6.17 6.38 -5.10
N LEU A 301 7.38 6.71 -4.67
CA LEU A 301 8.37 7.37 -5.53
C LEU A 301 8.86 6.47 -6.67
N GLN A 302 8.82 5.16 -6.49
CA GLN A 302 9.23 4.18 -7.50
C GLN A 302 8.05 3.51 -8.21
N PHE A 303 6.96 3.24 -7.49
CA PHE A 303 5.82 2.45 -7.94
C PHE A 303 4.51 3.22 -7.73
N LYS A 304 3.51 2.96 -8.56
CA LYS A 304 2.20 3.59 -8.39
C LYS A 304 1.41 2.89 -7.29
N TYR A 305 0.47 3.59 -6.68
CA TYR A 305 -0.44 3.04 -5.67
C TYR A 305 -1.15 1.75 -6.14
N GLU A 306 -1.56 1.70 -7.42
CA GLU A 306 -2.24 0.55 -8.01
C GLU A 306 -1.34 -0.69 -8.10
N ASP A 307 -0.01 -0.51 -8.14
CA ASP A 307 0.95 -1.60 -8.19
C ASP A 307 0.96 -2.44 -6.91
N HIS A 308 0.45 -1.87 -5.81
CA HIS A 308 0.23 -2.56 -4.55
C HIS A 308 -0.71 -3.78 -4.68
N ARG A 309 -1.60 -3.78 -5.67
CA ARG A 309 -2.55 -4.88 -5.96
C ARG A 309 -2.05 -5.86 -7.03
N ARG A 310 -0.80 -5.72 -7.48
CA ARG A 310 -0.24 -6.58 -8.54
C ARG A 310 0.50 -7.79 -7.96
N SER A 311 0.76 -8.77 -8.82
CA SER A 311 1.29 -10.10 -8.47
C SER A 311 2.58 -10.12 -7.66
N LEU A 312 3.50 -9.16 -7.88
CA LEU A 312 4.80 -9.11 -7.17
C LEU A 312 4.75 -8.33 -5.84
N ALA A 313 3.62 -7.73 -5.48
CA ALA A 313 3.55 -6.88 -4.29
C ALA A 313 3.97 -7.64 -3.02
N GLN A 314 3.39 -8.81 -2.79
CA GLN A 314 3.72 -9.64 -1.63
C GLN A 314 5.16 -10.17 -1.67
N THR A 315 5.66 -10.51 -2.86
CA THR A 315 7.05 -10.95 -3.08
C THR A 315 8.04 -9.88 -2.65
N VAL A 316 7.88 -8.66 -3.19
CA VAL A 316 8.81 -7.53 -2.91
C VAL A 316 8.72 -7.10 -1.45
N GLN A 317 7.53 -7.04 -0.90
CA GLN A 317 7.30 -6.71 0.51
C GLN A 317 7.95 -7.74 1.44
N THR A 318 7.81 -9.02 1.15
CA THR A 318 8.42 -10.10 1.93
C THR A 318 9.95 -10.07 1.83
N LEU A 319 10.49 -9.89 0.61
CA LEU A 319 11.94 -9.72 0.42
C LEU A 319 12.44 -8.50 1.20
N GLY A 320 11.69 -7.39 1.19
CA GLY A 320 11.98 -6.21 1.99
C GLY A 320 12.10 -6.53 3.48
N GLY A 321 11.15 -7.25 4.05
CA GLY A 321 11.20 -7.72 5.44
C GLY A 321 12.42 -8.59 5.74
N ILE A 322 12.78 -9.51 4.83
CA ILE A 322 14.00 -10.33 4.96
C ILE A 322 15.26 -9.46 4.95
N ARG A 323 15.36 -8.46 4.06
CA ARG A 323 16.51 -7.56 3.98
C ARG A 323 16.62 -6.63 5.19
N ILE A 324 15.50 -6.18 5.73
CA ILE A 324 15.46 -5.45 7.01
C ILE A 324 16.03 -6.33 8.13
N LEU A 325 15.60 -7.58 8.24
CA LEU A 325 16.15 -8.53 9.21
C LEU A 325 17.65 -8.76 8.99
N ASP A 326 18.11 -8.89 7.74
CA ASP A 326 19.53 -9.03 7.42
C ASP A 326 20.35 -7.84 7.93
N TYR A 327 19.88 -6.62 7.68
CA TYR A 327 20.54 -5.40 8.08
C TYR A 327 20.61 -5.26 9.60
N PHE A 328 19.46 -5.30 10.27
CA PHE A 328 19.43 -5.08 11.71
C PHE A 328 20.06 -6.21 12.52
N SER A 329 19.99 -7.47 12.05
CA SER A 329 20.66 -8.58 12.74
C SER A 329 22.19 -8.50 12.65
N ALA A 330 22.74 -7.77 11.71
CA ALA A 330 24.19 -7.54 11.58
C ALA A 330 24.71 -6.41 12.47
N LEU A 331 23.84 -5.57 13.04
CA LEU A 331 24.25 -4.49 13.94
C LEU A 331 24.74 -5.05 15.27
N LYS A 332 25.84 -4.52 15.78
CA LYS A 332 26.48 -4.98 17.02
C LYS A 332 25.58 -4.85 18.25
N GLU A 333 24.71 -3.84 18.26
CA GLU A 333 23.76 -3.55 19.33
C GLU A 333 22.47 -4.36 19.26
N THR A 334 22.20 -5.12 18.21
CA THR A 334 20.99 -5.94 18.10
C THR A 334 21.13 -7.22 18.90
N ASP A 335 20.16 -7.47 19.77
CA ASP A 335 19.95 -8.78 20.40
C ASP A 335 19.14 -9.69 19.47
N THR A 336 19.83 -10.52 18.73
CA THR A 336 19.20 -11.45 17.77
C THR A 336 18.37 -12.56 18.42
N SER A 337 18.46 -12.74 19.75
CA SER A 337 17.60 -13.64 20.49
C SER A 337 16.25 -13.01 20.85
N ARG A 338 16.10 -11.69 20.69
CA ARG A 338 14.88 -10.91 20.99
C ARG A 338 14.49 -10.02 19.80
N VAL A 339 14.14 -10.66 18.71
CA VAL A 339 13.60 -10.01 17.49
C VAL A 339 12.12 -10.31 17.39
N GLY A 340 11.29 -9.28 17.38
CA GLY A 340 9.83 -9.39 17.24
C GLY A 340 9.33 -8.68 16.00
N ILE A 341 8.09 -9.00 15.63
CA ILE A 341 7.34 -8.29 14.58
C ILE A 341 5.92 -8.02 15.04
N SER A 342 5.42 -6.81 14.78
CA SER A 342 4.04 -6.42 15.05
C SER A 342 3.59 -5.38 14.04
N GLY A 343 2.51 -5.66 13.35
CA GLY A 343 1.81 -4.75 12.48
C GLY A 343 0.31 -4.93 12.58
N GLY A 344 -0.46 -3.95 12.12
CA GLY A 344 -1.92 -4.03 12.10
C GLY A 344 -2.45 -4.16 10.67
N SER A 345 -3.64 -4.78 10.51
CA SER A 345 -4.28 -4.95 9.19
C SER A 345 -3.34 -5.67 8.21
N GLY A 346 -3.13 -5.16 7.01
CA GLY A 346 -2.20 -5.75 6.04
C GLY A 346 -0.78 -5.96 6.56
N ALA A 347 -0.29 -5.09 7.45
CA ALA A 347 0.98 -5.33 8.12
C ALA A 347 0.91 -6.43 9.19
N GLY A 348 -0.28 -6.74 9.71
CA GLY A 348 -0.51 -7.91 10.56
C GLY A 348 -0.41 -9.19 9.75
N SER A 349 -1.00 -9.24 8.55
CA SER A 349 -0.84 -10.35 7.60
C SER A 349 0.63 -10.54 7.20
N HIS A 350 1.32 -9.43 6.92
CA HIS A 350 2.77 -9.46 6.67
C HIS A 350 3.56 -10.00 7.90
N SER A 351 3.15 -9.65 9.11
CA SER A 351 3.77 -10.15 10.34
C SER A 351 3.59 -11.67 10.50
N ILE A 352 2.41 -12.19 10.16
CA ILE A 352 2.12 -13.64 10.13
C ILE A 352 3.06 -14.33 9.14
N LEU A 353 3.07 -13.89 7.88
CA LEU A 353 3.88 -14.50 6.82
C LEU A 353 5.37 -14.46 7.15
N MET A 354 5.90 -13.30 7.57
CA MET A 354 7.30 -13.16 7.95
C MET A 354 7.68 -14.09 9.10
N THR A 355 6.79 -14.26 10.09
CA THR A 355 7.03 -15.19 11.20
C THR A 355 7.01 -16.65 10.74
N ALA A 356 6.14 -17.00 9.80
CA ALA A 356 6.05 -18.36 9.26
C ALA A 356 7.33 -18.76 8.49
N ILE A 357 7.94 -17.84 7.75
CA ILE A 357 9.07 -18.13 6.88
C ILE A 357 10.45 -17.88 7.50
N ASP A 358 10.59 -16.97 8.47
CA ASP A 358 11.89 -16.54 9.00
C ASP A 358 12.03 -16.80 10.51
N ASP A 359 12.86 -17.79 10.86
CA ASP A 359 13.06 -18.21 12.25
C ASP A 359 13.88 -17.23 13.10
N ARG A 360 14.43 -16.17 12.50
CA ARG A 360 15.04 -15.07 13.24
C ARG A 360 14.03 -14.26 14.03
N ILE A 361 12.77 -14.23 13.60
CA ILE A 361 11.67 -13.64 14.36
C ILE A 361 11.35 -14.55 15.54
N LYS A 362 11.50 -14.03 16.75
CA LYS A 362 11.33 -14.77 18.01
C LYS A 362 10.01 -14.49 18.71
N LEU A 363 9.26 -13.48 18.23
CA LEU A 363 7.97 -13.07 18.77
C LEU A 363 7.11 -12.51 17.64
N SER A 364 5.84 -12.90 17.59
CA SER A 364 4.85 -12.41 16.62
C SER A 364 3.68 -11.74 17.34
N ALA A 365 3.26 -10.58 16.86
CA ALA A 365 2.09 -9.89 17.40
C ALA A 365 1.26 -9.22 16.29
N PRO A 366 0.54 -10.01 15.46
CA PRO A 366 -0.40 -9.45 14.48
C PRO A 366 -1.61 -8.82 15.18
N VAL A 367 -1.99 -7.62 14.70
CA VAL A 367 -3.09 -6.83 15.26
C VAL A 367 -4.16 -6.66 14.19
N VAL A 368 -5.41 -6.96 14.49
CA VAL A 368 -6.61 -6.85 13.63
C VAL A 368 -6.38 -7.36 12.19
N ALA A 369 -5.84 -8.57 12.08
CA ALA A 369 -5.41 -9.13 10.78
C ALA A 369 -5.79 -10.59 10.57
N MET A 370 -5.67 -11.44 11.60
CA MET A 370 -5.82 -12.89 11.45
C MET A 370 -7.28 -13.30 11.40
N SER A 371 -7.63 -14.09 10.39
CA SER A 371 -8.95 -14.69 10.24
C SER A 371 -8.87 -15.90 9.32
N SER A 372 -9.68 -16.92 9.58
CA SER A 372 -9.82 -18.12 8.73
C SER A 372 -10.76 -17.91 7.55
N TYR A 373 -11.58 -16.87 7.57
CA TYR A 373 -12.56 -16.58 6.53
C TYR A 373 -12.32 -15.28 5.75
N PHE A 374 -11.39 -14.44 6.19
CA PHE A 374 -10.96 -13.26 5.45
C PHE A 374 -9.43 -13.20 5.36
N TYR A 375 -8.92 -13.20 4.15
CA TYR A 375 -7.49 -13.33 3.90
C TYR A 375 -6.80 -12.00 3.54
N GLY A 376 -7.51 -10.90 3.62
CA GLY A 376 -7.00 -9.58 3.32
C GLY A 376 -7.67 -8.91 2.12
N GLY A 377 -7.49 -7.60 2.00
CA GLY A 377 -8.12 -6.77 0.97
C GLY A 377 -7.36 -6.72 -0.35
N CYS A 378 -6.14 -7.25 -0.42
CA CYS A 378 -5.32 -7.21 -1.62
C CYS A 378 -4.29 -8.36 -1.67
N PRO A 379 -3.72 -8.66 -2.86
CA PRO A 379 -2.70 -9.70 -3.03
C PRO A 379 -1.40 -9.46 -2.25
N CYS A 380 -1.16 -8.23 -1.80
CA CYS A 380 0.02 -7.90 -0.98
C CYS A 380 -0.03 -8.49 0.43
N GLU A 381 -1.22 -8.82 0.91
CA GLU A 381 -1.43 -9.30 2.27
C GLU A 381 -1.39 -10.82 2.35
N SER A 382 -2.16 -11.50 1.47
CA SER A 382 -2.45 -12.92 1.64
C SER A 382 -3.17 -13.49 0.41
N GLY A 383 -3.55 -14.74 0.45
CA GLY A 383 -4.29 -15.37 -0.64
C GLY A 383 -3.39 -16.15 -1.60
N MET A 384 -3.77 -16.19 -2.86
CA MET A 384 -3.02 -16.93 -3.88
C MET A 384 -1.73 -16.18 -4.27
N PRO A 385 -0.59 -16.85 -4.52
CA PRO A 385 -0.47 -18.32 -4.54
C PRO A 385 -0.11 -18.98 -3.19
N ILE A 386 0.13 -18.19 -2.12
CA ILE A 386 0.63 -18.75 -0.84
C ILE A 386 -0.37 -19.72 -0.18
N HIS A 387 -1.67 -19.50 -0.34
CA HIS A 387 -2.70 -20.39 0.22
C HIS A 387 -2.82 -21.75 -0.50
N GLN A 388 -2.12 -21.96 -1.60
CA GLN A 388 -2.00 -23.26 -2.25
C GLN A 388 -0.89 -24.14 -1.66
N CYS A 389 0.02 -23.56 -0.88
CA CYS A 389 1.16 -24.25 -0.30
C CYS A 389 0.71 -25.41 0.60
N GLY A 390 1.47 -26.48 0.60
CA GLY A 390 1.16 -27.70 1.36
C GLY A 390 -0.14 -28.39 0.95
N GLY A 391 -0.60 -28.19 -0.29
CA GLY A 391 -1.89 -28.69 -0.76
C GLY A 391 -3.08 -27.97 -0.12
N GLY A 392 -2.92 -26.68 0.16
CA GLY A 392 -3.87 -25.76 0.78
C GLY A 392 -3.48 -25.40 2.20
N THR A 393 -3.56 -24.10 2.50
CA THR A 393 -3.34 -23.48 3.83
C THR A 393 -4.18 -22.23 3.97
N ASP A 394 -4.20 -21.62 5.16
CA ASP A 394 -4.84 -20.35 5.41
C ASP A 394 -4.04 -19.47 6.38
N ASN A 395 -4.54 -18.27 6.66
CA ASN A 395 -3.85 -17.31 7.53
C ASN A 395 -3.68 -17.83 8.97
N VAL A 396 -4.62 -18.60 9.48
CA VAL A 396 -4.58 -19.12 10.86
C VAL A 396 -3.57 -20.26 10.96
N GLU A 397 -3.53 -21.16 9.97
CA GLU A 397 -2.49 -22.20 9.90
C GLU A 397 -1.10 -21.56 9.73
N LEU A 398 -0.96 -20.52 8.91
CA LEU A 398 0.29 -19.78 8.76
C LEU A 398 0.70 -19.10 10.08
N ALA A 399 -0.25 -18.49 10.81
CA ALA A 399 0.00 -17.92 12.14
C ALA A 399 0.47 -18.99 13.14
N ALA A 400 -0.12 -20.19 13.09
CA ALA A 400 0.27 -21.31 13.93
C ALA A 400 1.72 -21.78 13.70
N MET A 401 2.32 -21.52 12.53
CA MET A 401 3.72 -21.80 12.26
C MET A 401 4.69 -21.01 13.18
N ALA A 402 4.21 -20.00 13.88
CA ALA A 402 4.96 -19.31 14.94
C ALA A 402 5.32 -20.25 16.10
N ALA A 403 4.49 -21.24 16.39
CA ALA A 403 4.73 -22.16 17.51
C ALA A 403 6.09 -22.87 17.42
N PRO A 404 6.85 -22.96 18.53
CA PRO A 404 6.51 -22.61 19.92
C PRO A 404 6.92 -21.19 20.37
N ARG A 405 7.22 -20.27 19.45
CA ARG A 405 7.62 -18.87 19.76
C ARG A 405 6.43 -18.10 20.35
N PRO A 406 6.62 -17.15 21.29
CA PRO A 406 5.54 -16.33 21.83
C PRO A 406 4.75 -15.61 20.73
N GLN A 407 3.41 -15.67 20.80
CA GLN A 407 2.52 -15.01 19.86
C GLN A 407 1.36 -14.33 20.58
N LEU A 408 1.10 -13.07 20.22
CA LEU A 408 -0.07 -12.32 20.62
C LEU A 408 -0.96 -12.07 19.40
N LEU A 409 -2.24 -12.34 19.54
CA LEU A 409 -3.26 -11.91 18.61
C LEU A 409 -4.04 -10.77 19.27
N VAL A 410 -4.17 -9.65 18.60
CA VAL A 410 -5.10 -8.60 19.02
C VAL A 410 -6.24 -8.55 18.02
N SER A 411 -7.45 -8.77 18.50
CA SER A 411 -8.68 -8.84 17.69
C SER A 411 -9.71 -7.84 18.22
N ASP A 412 -10.67 -7.46 17.39
CA ASP A 412 -11.76 -6.58 17.81
C ASP A 412 -13.11 -7.02 17.23
N GLY A 413 -14.21 -6.43 17.73
CA GLY A 413 -15.55 -6.75 17.27
C GLY A 413 -15.99 -5.97 16.02
N GLY A 414 -15.20 -4.99 15.57
CA GLY A 414 -15.57 -4.09 14.48
C GLY A 414 -15.05 -4.51 13.10
N ASP A 415 -14.33 -5.64 12.99
CA ASP A 415 -13.78 -6.12 11.73
C ASP A 415 -13.88 -7.66 11.60
N TRP A 416 -13.14 -8.23 10.64
CA TRP A 416 -13.11 -9.68 10.38
C TRP A 416 -12.40 -10.50 11.46
N THR A 417 -11.84 -9.87 12.48
CA THR A 417 -11.24 -10.57 13.63
C THR A 417 -12.24 -10.76 14.78
N ALA A 418 -13.50 -10.37 14.57
CA ALA A 418 -14.56 -10.45 15.58
C ALA A 418 -14.74 -11.88 16.13
N HIS A 419 -14.57 -12.88 15.28
CA HIS A 419 -14.75 -14.29 15.62
C HIS A 419 -13.44 -15.02 16.02
N THR A 420 -12.34 -14.30 16.17
CA THR A 420 -11.05 -14.88 16.59
C THR A 420 -11.15 -15.68 17.90
N PRO A 421 -11.85 -15.22 18.97
CA PRO A 421 -11.95 -15.97 20.23
C PRO A 421 -12.69 -17.31 20.11
N GLU A 422 -13.63 -17.40 19.17
CA GLU A 422 -14.56 -18.54 19.08
C GLU A 422 -13.94 -19.78 18.43
N HIS A 423 -13.10 -19.57 17.41
CA HIS A 423 -12.58 -20.68 16.60
C HIS A 423 -11.07 -20.55 16.31
N ASP A 424 -10.62 -19.43 15.76
CA ASP A 424 -9.24 -19.26 15.30
C ASP A 424 -8.22 -19.34 16.45
N PHE A 425 -8.52 -18.73 17.59
CA PHE A 425 -7.64 -18.77 18.76
C PHE A 425 -7.59 -20.15 19.43
N PRO A 426 -8.71 -20.87 19.68
CA PRO A 426 -8.69 -22.27 20.12
C PRO A 426 -7.86 -23.19 19.22
N TYR A 427 -7.93 -23.01 17.90
CA TYR A 427 -7.06 -23.73 16.97
C TYR A 427 -5.58 -23.46 17.26
N LEU A 428 -5.17 -22.20 17.42
CA LEU A 428 -3.78 -21.88 17.74
C LEU A 428 -3.36 -22.48 19.10
N GLN A 429 -4.22 -22.42 20.10
CA GLN A 429 -3.94 -23.04 21.42
C GLN A 429 -3.69 -24.53 21.29
N LYS A 430 -4.45 -25.24 20.44
CA LYS A 430 -4.22 -26.65 20.13
C LYS A 430 -2.83 -26.87 19.52
N MET A 431 -2.42 -26.05 18.53
CA MET A 431 -1.09 -26.18 17.91
C MET A 431 0.03 -25.93 18.90
N TYR A 432 -0.09 -24.92 19.75
CA TYR A 432 0.86 -24.65 20.84
C TYR A 432 0.83 -25.74 21.91
N GLY A 433 -0.33 -26.36 22.12
CA GLY A 433 -0.52 -27.52 23.02
C GLY A 433 0.31 -28.73 22.62
N PHE A 434 0.58 -28.95 21.34
CA PHE A 434 1.49 -30.01 20.87
C PHE A 434 2.93 -29.86 21.40
N TYR A 435 3.31 -28.66 21.83
CA TYR A 435 4.60 -28.39 22.48
C TYR A 435 4.50 -28.33 24.00
N GLY A 436 3.32 -28.51 24.59
CA GLY A 436 3.06 -28.26 26.01
C GLY A 436 3.10 -26.76 26.39
N LEU A 437 2.90 -25.86 25.42
CA LEU A 437 3.10 -24.42 25.54
C LEU A 437 1.85 -23.61 25.11
N ALA A 438 0.64 -24.12 25.34
CA ALA A 438 -0.60 -23.44 24.97
C ALA A 438 -0.70 -22.00 25.55
N ASN A 439 -0.03 -21.72 26.65
CA ASN A 439 0.06 -20.41 27.27
C ASN A 439 1.05 -19.42 26.60
N LYS A 440 1.76 -19.85 25.54
CA LYS A 440 2.65 -18.99 24.76
C LYS A 440 1.94 -18.27 23.60
N VAL A 441 0.72 -18.66 23.30
CA VAL A 441 -0.17 -17.90 22.42
C VAL A 441 -1.24 -17.22 23.27
N GLU A 442 -1.44 -15.93 23.05
CA GLU A 442 -2.36 -15.08 23.78
C GLU A 442 -3.30 -14.37 22.80
N ASN A 443 -4.56 -14.15 23.20
CA ASN A 443 -5.49 -13.32 22.46
C ASN A 443 -6.01 -12.21 23.38
N VAL A 444 -5.89 -10.97 22.94
CA VAL A 444 -6.58 -9.82 23.52
C VAL A 444 -7.68 -9.41 22.56
N HIS A 445 -8.92 -9.71 22.93
CA HIS A 445 -10.10 -9.37 22.14
C HIS A 445 -10.78 -8.12 22.70
N LEU A 446 -11.09 -7.16 21.84
CA LEU A 446 -11.66 -5.85 22.18
C LEU A 446 -13.01 -5.69 21.44
N PRO A 447 -14.10 -6.28 21.95
CA PRO A 447 -15.36 -6.44 21.20
C PRO A 447 -16.03 -5.12 20.82
N GLU A 448 -15.78 -4.04 21.58
CA GLU A 448 -16.38 -2.73 21.34
C GLU A 448 -15.52 -1.82 20.45
N GLU A 449 -14.33 -2.28 20.07
CA GLU A 449 -13.39 -1.50 19.27
C GLU A 449 -13.55 -1.76 17.77
N LYS A 450 -12.98 -0.85 16.98
CA LYS A 450 -13.02 -0.86 15.51
C LYS A 450 -11.64 -1.13 14.94
N HIS A 451 -11.62 -1.37 13.63
CA HIS A 451 -10.40 -1.65 12.85
C HIS A 451 -9.41 -0.47 12.87
N ASP A 452 -8.59 -0.41 13.92
CA ASP A 452 -7.54 0.58 14.12
C ASP A 452 -6.36 -0.02 14.91
N PHE A 453 -5.37 0.81 15.24
CA PHE A 453 -4.32 0.47 16.20
C PHE A 453 -4.40 1.41 17.44
N GLY A 454 -5.60 1.45 18.04
CA GLY A 454 -5.94 2.29 19.17
C GLY A 454 -5.13 2.01 20.42
N ILE A 455 -5.36 2.82 21.47
CA ILE A 455 -4.55 2.78 22.71
C ILE A 455 -4.60 1.41 23.38
N ASN A 456 -5.76 0.75 23.46
CA ASN A 456 -5.88 -0.54 24.14
C ASN A 456 -5.13 -1.65 23.37
N LYS A 457 -5.14 -1.62 22.04
CA LYS A 457 -4.35 -2.53 21.20
C LYS A 457 -2.85 -2.30 21.39
N ARG A 458 -2.42 -1.02 21.52
CA ARG A 458 -1.02 -0.70 21.82
C ARG A 458 -0.60 -1.16 23.21
N ILE A 459 -1.46 -0.99 24.21
CA ILE A 459 -1.21 -1.48 25.59
C ILE A 459 -1.04 -3.00 25.59
N ALA A 460 -1.90 -3.75 24.90
CA ALA A 460 -1.76 -5.20 24.77
C ALA A 460 -0.39 -5.59 24.18
N LEU A 461 0.04 -4.90 23.13
CA LEU A 461 1.38 -5.09 22.56
C LEU A 461 2.49 -4.74 23.55
N TYR A 462 2.39 -3.63 24.27
CA TYR A 462 3.42 -3.22 25.24
C TYR A 462 3.58 -4.23 26.37
N ASP A 463 2.48 -4.68 26.96
CA ASP A 463 2.50 -5.70 28.02
C ASP A 463 3.13 -7.01 27.52
N PHE A 464 2.79 -7.41 26.31
CA PHE A 464 3.35 -8.62 25.70
C PHE A 464 4.87 -8.50 25.43
N LEU A 465 5.33 -7.34 24.94
CA LEU A 465 6.75 -7.07 24.73
C LEU A 465 7.51 -6.99 26.06
N ILE A 466 6.95 -6.32 27.07
CA ILE A 466 7.54 -6.24 28.41
C ILE A 466 7.72 -7.65 28.99
N LYS A 467 6.68 -8.47 28.94
CA LYS A 467 6.68 -9.86 29.42
C LYS A 467 7.75 -10.71 28.75
N ASN A 468 7.82 -10.68 27.42
CA ASN A 468 8.64 -11.61 26.66
C ASN A 468 10.07 -11.10 26.37
N PHE A 469 10.26 -9.80 26.19
CA PHE A 469 11.57 -9.19 25.91
C PHE A 469 12.22 -8.55 27.12
N LYS A 470 11.54 -8.57 28.29
CA LYS A 470 12.03 -7.97 29.54
C LYS A 470 12.31 -6.48 29.39
N LEU A 471 11.39 -5.75 28.74
CA LEU A 471 11.52 -4.32 28.56
C LEU A 471 11.18 -3.56 29.85
N ASN A 472 11.64 -2.30 29.96
CA ASN A 472 11.36 -1.44 31.10
C ASN A 472 9.99 -0.75 30.95
N GLY A 473 8.91 -1.41 31.34
CA GLY A 473 7.57 -0.84 31.31
C GLY A 473 7.40 0.41 32.18
N ASN A 474 8.19 0.56 33.28
CA ASN A 474 8.09 1.73 34.15
C ASN A 474 8.54 3.03 33.47
N ALA A 475 9.39 2.95 32.44
CA ALA A 475 9.83 4.12 31.65
C ALA A 475 8.69 4.83 30.89
N VAL A 476 7.56 4.15 30.71
CA VAL A 476 6.41 4.63 29.93
C VAL A 476 5.11 4.62 30.72
N LYS A 477 5.19 4.57 32.05
CA LYS A 477 4.04 4.64 32.94
C LYS A 477 4.09 5.93 33.78
N ASN A 478 2.93 6.50 34.06
CA ASN A 478 2.78 7.63 34.94
C ASN A 478 2.82 7.18 36.43
N LYS A 479 2.71 8.15 37.37
CA LYS A 479 2.74 7.88 38.81
C LYS A 479 1.62 6.94 39.29
N SER A 480 0.51 6.83 38.56
CA SER A 480 -0.59 5.91 38.88
C SER A 480 -0.42 4.52 38.22
N GLY A 481 0.71 4.26 37.58
CA GLY A 481 0.99 2.99 36.94
C GLY A 481 0.32 2.80 35.56
N LYS A 482 -0.41 3.80 35.05
CA LYS A 482 -1.03 3.77 33.72
C LYS A 482 -0.02 4.17 32.64
N TYR A 483 -0.12 3.56 31.46
CA TYR A 483 0.70 3.94 30.30
C TYR A 483 0.53 5.42 29.97
N ASP A 484 1.64 6.09 29.71
CA ASP A 484 1.71 7.52 29.41
C ASP A 484 2.50 7.74 28.11
N GLU A 485 1.76 7.96 27.05
CA GLU A 485 2.28 8.23 25.70
C GLU A 485 2.51 9.74 25.45
N SER A 486 2.16 10.62 26.39
CA SER A 486 2.21 12.09 26.23
C SER A 486 3.60 12.66 25.97
N LYS A 487 4.65 11.92 26.32
CA LYS A 487 6.05 12.31 26.07
C LYS A 487 6.55 12.00 24.67
N VAL A 488 5.70 11.42 23.83
CA VAL A 488 6.05 11.17 22.44
C VAL A 488 5.82 12.42 21.61
N THR A 489 6.83 12.84 20.88
CA THR A 489 6.71 13.93 19.91
C THR A 489 6.25 13.35 18.57
N ILE A 490 5.13 13.88 18.05
CA ILE A 490 4.66 13.54 16.71
C ILE A 490 5.38 14.44 15.71
N GLU A 491 6.17 13.84 14.84
CA GLU A 491 6.85 14.54 13.76
C GLU A 491 5.90 14.79 12.60
N ARG A 492 6.13 15.90 11.89
CA ARG A 492 5.48 16.13 10.60
C ARG A 492 5.96 15.09 9.58
N GLU A 493 5.11 14.75 8.65
CA GLU A 493 5.36 13.72 7.64
C GLU A 493 6.67 13.92 6.87
N SER A 494 6.95 15.17 6.42
CA SER A 494 8.17 15.48 5.67
C SER A 494 9.47 15.24 6.44
N ALA A 495 9.45 15.27 7.78
CA ALA A 495 10.61 14.92 8.59
C ALA A 495 10.91 13.41 8.58
N MET A 496 9.95 12.59 8.20
CA MET A 496 10.05 11.14 8.16
C MET A 496 10.46 10.60 6.77
N TYR A 497 10.63 11.47 5.76
CA TYR A 497 11.07 11.08 4.42
C TYR A 497 12.59 10.84 4.39
N VAL A 498 12.97 9.68 3.86
CA VAL A 498 14.40 9.37 3.65
C VAL A 498 14.91 9.95 2.33
N PHE A 499 14.04 10.00 1.32
CA PHE A 499 14.42 10.50 -0.01
C PHE A 499 14.19 12.00 -0.22
N GLY A 500 13.69 12.72 0.80
CA GLY A 500 13.38 14.15 0.73
C GLY A 500 11.94 14.42 0.28
N GLU A 501 11.50 15.66 0.43
CA GLU A 501 10.09 16.06 0.20
C GLU A 501 9.61 15.81 -1.24
N LYS A 502 10.52 15.81 -2.20
CA LYS A 502 10.25 15.59 -3.63
C LYS A 502 10.94 14.34 -4.19
N GLY A 503 11.48 13.49 -3.31
CA GLY A 503 12.26 12.32 -3.73
C GLY A 503 13.64 12.68 -4.32
N GLU A 504 14.16 13.88 -4.07
CA GLU A 504 15.41 14.39 -4.65
C GLU A 504 16.64 13.58 -4.25
N ARG A 505 16.55 12.77 -3.21
CA ARG A 505 17.61 11.86 -2.76
C ARG A 505 17.43 10.42 -3.22
N LEU A 506 16.35 10.12 -3.98
CA LEU A 506 16.19 8.80 -4.57
C LEU A 506 17.32 8.53 -5.54
N PRO A 507 18.05 7.39 -5.43
CA PRO A 507 19.19 7.10 -6.30
C PRO A 507 18.81 7.10 -7.78
N LYS A 508 19.68 7.62 -8.62
CA LYS A 508 19.44 7.73 -10.08
C LYS A 508 19.23 6.39 -10.79
N ASN A 509 19.73 5.30 -10.20
CA ASN A 509 19.52 3.93 -10.69
C ASN A 509 18.26 3.28 -10.14
N ALA A 510 17.40 4.03 -9.42
CA ALA A 510 16.17 3.48 -8.89
C ALA A 510 15.28 2.94 -10.02
N VAL A 511 14.74 1.74 -9.79
CA VAL A 511 13.78 1.10 -10.71
C VAL A 511 12.46 1.84 -10.62
N MET A 512 11.97 2.32 -11.75
CA MET A 512 10.74 3.09 -11.85
C MET A 512 9.67 2.26 -12.56
N GLY A 513 8.51 2.12 -11.92
CA GLY A 513 7.35 1.43 -12.48
C GLY A 513 7.42 -0.10 -12.40
N PHE A 514 6.25 -0.71 -12.35
CA PHE A 514 6.08 -2.15 -12.12
C PHE A 514 6.65 -3.00 -13.26
N GLU A 515 6.52 -2.55 -14.51
CA GLU A 515 7.03 -3.27 -15.68
C GLU A 515 8.56 -3.43 -15.66
N ASN A 516 9.26 -2.47 -15.07
CA ASN A 516 10.71 -2.58 -14.88
C ASN A 516 11.08 -3.46 -13.69
N LEU A 517 10.24 -3.47 -12.64
CA LEU A 517 10.36 -4.41 -11.54
C LEU A 517 10.19 -5.86 -12.03
N GLU A 518 9.16 -6.14 -12.84
CA GLU A 518 8.90 -7.47 -13.39
C GLU A 518 10.10 -8.02 -14.16
N LYS A 519 10.83 -7.18 -14.88
CA LYS A 519 12.04 -7.59 -15.65
C LYS A 519 13.19 -8.06 -14.76
N LEU A 520 13.22 -7.71 -13.48
CA LEU A 520 14.25 -8.20 -12.56
C LEU A 520 14.05 -9.67 -12.17
N PHE A 521 12.79 -10.13 -12.09
CA PHE A 521 12.46 -11.48 -11.62
C PHE A 521 12.78 -12.61 -12.61
N PRO A 522 12.54 -12.51 -13.93
CA PRO A 522 12.96 -13.53 -14.90
C PRO A 522 14.49 -13.73 -14.96
N SER A 523 15.26 -12.67 -14.73
CA SER A 523 16.73 -12.77 -14.70
C SER A 523 17.25 -13.51 -13.46
N MET A 524 16.44 -13.55 -12.40
CA MET A 524 16.75 -14.28 -11.16
C MET A 524 16.35 -15.76 -11.23
N SER A 525 15.27 -16.08 -11.96
CA SER A 525 14.82 -17.47 -12.16
C SER A 525 15.63 -18.23 -13.22
N LYS A 526 16.34 -17.56 -14.13
CA LYS A 526 17.17 -18.18 -15.17
C LYS A 526 18.58 -18.60 -14.70
N LYS A 527 18.93 -18.34 -13.45
CA LYS A 527 20.20 -18.79 -12.84
C LYS A 527 20.04 -20.09 -12.03
N LEU A 528 19.00 -20.83 -12.30
CA LEU A 528 18.78 -22.24 -11.95
C LEU A 528 19.08 -23.07 -13.22
#